data_02d29e7b719fdfe08f544af376556109
#
_entry.id   02d29e7b719fdfe08f544af376556109
#
_cell.length_a   1.000
_cell.length_b   1.000
_cell.length_c   1.000
_cell.angle_alpha   90.00
_cell.angle_beta   90.00
_cell.angle_gamma   90.00
#
_symmetry.space_group_name_H-M   'P 1'
#
loop_
_entity.id
_entity.type
_entity.pdbx_description
1 polymer ?
#
loop_
_entity_poly.entity_id
_entity_poly.type
_entity_poly.pdbx_seq_one_letter_code
_entity_poly.pdbx_strand_id
1 'polypeptide(L)'
;FFSEKLRLASLYKVNGLYQKALTQFEELNKCDENGDHGCHYEIVSLYILMSDYASAKAFCENCVSYEHDYLLQTLLLIGAILADDDFTAHELLKRLFDEVEGFEDFCLRSDLSLSKVLAEDNSGLKLEYAENDIEVVYAAFRLVLPLVERAASYLSGYLSSYCLDTVMDILLDELDFLTTAQLDVFEENGIYSINDFKVWSEEEILDLPKIGKITIENLKDIGVIF
;
A
#
# COMPACT_ATOMS: atom_id res chain seq x y z
N PHE A 1 -2.57 -33.32 -14.54
CA PHE A 1 -1.94 -32.33 -15.44
C PHE A 1 -1.86 -30.94 -14.79
N PHE A 2 -3.02 -30.30 -14.39
CA PHE A 2 -3.02 -28.96 -13.79
C PHE A 2 -2.20 -28.92 -12.48
N SER A 3 -2.50 -29.81 -11.53
CA SER A 3 -1.80 -29.86 -10.23
C SER A 3 -0.30 -30.16 -10.36
N GLU A 4 0.12 -30.99 -11.32
CA GLU A 4 1.53 -31.28 -11.56
C GLU A 4 2.27 -30.06 -12.14
N LYS A 5 1.60 -29.34 -13.03
CA LYS A 5 2.13 -28.13 -13.65
C LYS A 5 2.23 -27.00 -12.64
N LEU A 6 1.21 -26.85 -11.76
CA LEU A 6 1.22 -25.91 -10.64
C LEU A 6 2.40 -26.19 -9.71
N ARG A 7 2.61 -27.46 -9.33
CA ARG A 7 3.75 -27.87 -8.51
C ARG A 7 5.09 -27.56 -9.19
N LEU A 8 5.20 -27.77 -10.50
CA LEU A 8 6.42 -27.46 -11.25
C LEU A 8 6.67 -25.95 -11.29
N ALA A 9 5.65 -25.14 -11.52
CA ALA A 9 5.74 -23.68 -11.50
C ALA A 9 6.21 -23.17 -10.13
N SER A 10 5.62 -23.68 -9.04
CA SER A 10 6.03 -23.35 -7.68
C SER A 10 7.48 -23.77 -7.38
N LEU A 11 7.92 -24.93 -7.85
CA LEU A 11 9.32 -25.35 -7.73
C LEU A 11 10.27 -24.42 -8.50
N TYR A 12 9.90 -23.96 -9.67
CA TYR A 12 10.70 -22.97 -10.40
C TYR A 12 10.81 -21.66 -9.60
N LYS A 13 9.69 -21.16 -9.03
CA LYS A 13 9.67 -19.94 -8.23
C LYS A 13 10.59 -20.06 -7.01
N VAL A 14 10.44 -21.11 -6.21
CA VAL A 14 11.26 -21.35 -5.00
C VAL A 14 12.74 -21.45 -5.31
N ASN A 15 13.11 -21.96 -6.50
CA ASN A 15 14.49 -22.05 -6.94
C ASN A 15 14.99 -20.79 -7.67
N GLY A 16 14.24 -19.68 -7.66
CA GLY A 16 14.63 -18.42 -8.28
C GLY A 16 14.58 -18.41 -9.81
N LEU A 17 13.99 -19.43 -10.42
CA LEU A 17 13.83 -19.56 -11.87
C LEU A 17 12.55 -18.83 -12.31
N TYR A 18 12.44 -17.54 -11.95
CA TYR A 18 11.22 -16.74 -12.04
C TYR A 18 10.63 -16.69 -13.46
N GLN A 19 11.46 -16.51 -14.48
CA GLN A 19 10.96 -16.50 -15.86
C GLN A 19 10.32 -17.82 -16.29
N LYS A 20 10.88 -18.96 -15.83
CA LYS A 20 10.29 -20.28 -16.10
C LYS A 20 8.99 -20.48 -15.31
N ALA A 21 8.97 -20.03 -14.07
CA ALA A 21 7.76 -20.04 -13.23
C ALA A 21 6.65 -19.22 -13.89
N LEU A 22 6.95 -17.99 -14.32
CA LEU A 22 6.02 -17.09 -14.98
C LEU A 22 5.37 -17.73 -16.19
N THR A 23 6.17 -18.32 -17.10
CA THR A 23 5.63 -19.00 -18.29
C THR A 23 4.65 -20.11 -17.92
N GLN A 24 4.92 -20.87 -16.85
CA GLN A 24 4.01 -21.93 -16.41
C GLN A 24 2.73 -21.39 -15.78
N PHE A 25 2.84 -20.34 -14.94
CA PHE A 25 1.67 -19.71 -14.32
C PHE A 25 0.78 -18.99 -15.35
N GLU A 26 1.35 -18.35 -16.37
CA GLU A 26 0.59 -17.74 -17.48
C GLU A 26 -0.21 -18.78 -18.28
N GLU A 27 0.36 -19.97 -18.50
CA GLU A 27 -0.35 -21.06 -19.15
C GLU A 27 -1.44 -21.65 -18.26
N LEU A 28 -1.20 -21.75 -16.94
CA LEU A 28 -2.20 -22.21 -15.96
C LEU A 28 -3.33 -21.21 -15.83
N ASN A 29 -3.03 -19.91 -15.78
CA ASN A 29 -4.01 -18.85 -15.62
C ASN A 29 -5.05 -18.82 -16.76
N LYS A 30 -4.66 -19.22 -17.98
CA LYS A 30 -5.59 -19.38 -19.10
C LYS A 30 -6.62 -20.48 -18.88
N CYS A 31 -6.35 -21.41 -17.99
CA CYS A 31 -7.22 -22.54 -17.64
C CYS A 31 -7.93 -22.33 -16.29
N ASP A 32 -7.57 -21.26 -15.57
CA ASP A 32 -8.08 -20.88 -14.25
C ASP A 32 -9.11 -19.75 -14.40
N GLU A 33 -10.17 -20.00 -15.18
CA GLU A 33 -11.14 -18.97 -15.57
C GLU A 33 -11.80 -18.27 -14.38
N ASN A 34 -11.94 -18.97 -13.25
CA ASN A 34 -12.55 -18.42 -12.03
C ASN A 34 -11.52 -17.87 -11.04
N GLY A 35 -10.21 -18.05 -11.27
CA GLY A 35 -9.16 -17.66 -10.33
C GLY A 35 -9.02 -18.56 -9.10
N ASP A 36 -9.68 -19.73 -9.09
CA ASP A 36 -9.78 -20.66 -7.93
C ASP A 36 -8.41 -21.14 -7.43
N HIS A 37 -7.39 -21.07 -8.26
CA HIS A 37 -6.04 -21.53 -7.93
C HIS A 37 -5.04 -20.40 -7.66
N GLY A 38 -5.47 -19.14 -7.75
CA GLY A 38 -4.66 -17.97 -7.45
C GLY A 38 -3.46 -17.76 -8.40
N CYS A 39 -3.53 -18.28 -9.63
CA CYS A 39 -2.45 -18.15 -10.62
C CYS A 39 -2.10 -16.69 -10.91
N HIS A 40 -3.09 -15.81 -10.88
CA HIS A 40 -2.92 -14.37 -11.09
C HIS A 40 -2.07 -13.71 -10.00
N TYR A 41 -2.20 -14.10 -8.72
CA TYR A 41 -1.34 -13.61 -7.64
C TYR A 41 0.11 -14.03 -7.84
N GLU A 42 0.31 -15.27 -8.26
CA GLU A 42 1.65 -15.80 -8.54
C GLU A 42 2.31 -15.06 -9.71
N ILE A 43 1.56 -14.73 -10.77
CA ILE A 43 2.05 -13.95 -11.91
C ILE A 43 2.51 -12.55 -11.47
N VAL A 44 1.66 -11.81 -10.73
CA VAL A 44 2.01 -10.48 -10.24
C VAL A 44 3.22 -10.53 -9.32
N SER A 45 3.26 -11.50 -8.38
CA SER A 45 4.41 -11.68 -7.50
C SER A 45 5.71 -11.94 -8.25
N LEU A 46 5.66 -12.70 -9.34
CA LEU A 46 6.82 -12.99 -10.17
C LEU A 46 7.32 -11.76 -10.93
N TYR A 47 6.43 -10.93 -11.47
CA TYR A 47 6.82 -9.65 -12.06
C TYR A 47 7.55 -8.77 -11.04
N ILE A 48 7.02 -8.67 -9.81
CA ILE A 48 7.63 -7.89 -8.72
C ILE A 48 9.00 -8.47 -8.33
N LEU A 49 9.11 -9.81 -8.17
CA LEU A 49 10.37 -10.49 -7.87
C LEU A 49 11.45 -10.27 -8.96
N MET A 50 11.03 -10.05 -10.20
CA MET A 50 11.92 -9.73 -11.32
C MET A 50 12.17 -8.23 -11.49
N SER A 51 11.63 -7.38 -10.61
CA SER A 51 11.68 -5.92 -10.71
C SER A 51 11.02 -5.37 -11.99
N ASP A 52 10.03 -6.08 -12.52
CA ASP A 52 9.22 -5.67 -13.67
C ASP A 52 7.87 -5.11 -13.18
N TYR A 53 7.95 -3.97 -12.50
CA TYR A 53 6.76 -3.29 -11.96
C TYR A 53 5.76 -2.88 -13.05
N ALA A 54 6.25 -2.45 -14.21
CA ALA A 54 5.39 -2.04 -15.31
C ALA A 54 4.46 -3.17 -15.79
N SER A 55 5.00 -4.38 -15.91
CA SER A 55 4.21 -5.58 -16.26
C SER A 55 3.26 -5.99 -15.14
N ALA A 56 3.67 -5.87 -13.88
CA ALA A 56 2.80 -6.12 -12.73
C ALA A 56 1.59 -5.19 -12.73
N LYS A 57 1.82 -3.88 -12.90
CA LYS A 57 0.77 -2.84 -12.96
C LYS A 57 -0.20 -3.09 -14.11
N ALA A 58 0.33 -3.29 -15.31
CA ALA A 58 -0.49 -3.56 -16.50
C ALA A 58 -1.30 -4.85 -16.36
N PHE A 59 -0.77 -5.89 -15.69
CA PHE A 59 -1.53 -7.12 -15.43
C PHE A 59 -2.68 -6.86 -14.44
N CYS A 60 -2.43 -6.16 -13.33
CA CYS A 60 -3.45 -5.82 -12.34
C CYS A 60 -4.59 -4.99 -12.94
N GLU A 61 -4.28 -3.97 -13.74
CA GLU A 61 -5.26 -3.10 -14.41
C GLU A 61 -6.20 -3.87 -15.35
N ASN A 62 -5.78 -5.02 -15.84
CA ASN A 62 -6.61 -5.91 -16.68
C ASN A 62 -7.37 -6.98 -15.89
N CYS A 63 -7.16 -7.11 -14.58
CA CYS A 63 -7.91 -8.02 -13.73
C CYS A 63 -9.28 -7.43 -13.35
N VAL A 64 -10.36 -8.15 -13.65
CA VAL A 64 -11.74 -7.68 -13.43
C VAL A 64 -12.05 -7.39 -11.95
N SER A 65 -11.43 -8.14 -11.03
CA SER A 65 -11.66 -8.02 -9.58
C SER A 65 -10.67 -7.08 -8.88
N TYR A 66 -9.75 -6.45 -9.61
CA TYR A 66 -8.64 -5.70 -9.01
C TYR A 66 -9.06 -4.63 -7.99
N GLU A 67 -10.19 -3.95 -8.25
CA GLU A 67 -10.69 -2.87 -7.37
C GLU A 67 -11.06 -3.33 -5.96
N HIS A 68 -11.37 -4.61 -5.77
CA HIS A 68 -11.75 -5.21 -4.48
C HIS A 68 -10.82 -6.33 -4.04
N ASP A 69 -9.73 -6.55 -4.78
CA ASP A 69 -8.73 -7.57 -4.47
C ASP A 69 -7.55 -6.96 -3.71
N TYR A 70 -7.66 -6.91 -2.39
CA TYR A 70 -6.64 -6.29 -1.54
C TYR A 70 -5.31 -7.07 -1.49
N LEU A 71 -5.31 -8.34 -1.86
CA LEU A 71 -4.07 -9.11 -2.04
C LEU A 71 -3.29 -8.60 -3.26
N LEU A 72 -3.97 -8.46 -4.42
CA LEU A 72 -3.36 -7.87 -5.62
C LEU A 72 -2.92 -6.43 -5.38
N GLN A 73 -3.73 -5.63 -4.69
CA GLN A 73 -3.40 -4.25 -4.34
C GLN A 73 -2.17 -4.17 -3.44
N THR A 74 -2.05 -5.07 -2.47
CA THR A 74 -0.87 -5.13 -1.59
C THR A 74 0.39 -5.55 -2.36
N LEU A 75 0.28 -6.53 -3.27
CA LEU A 75 1.40 -6.88 -4.15
C LEU A 75 1.83 -5.68 -5.00
N LEU A 76 0.88 -4.98 -5.61
CA LEU A 76 1.18 -3.82 -6.42
C LEU A 76 1.76 -2.67 -5.60
N LEU A 77 1.30 -2.47 -4.35
CA LEU A 77 1.87 -1.51 -3.41
C LEU A 77 3.36 -1.78 -3.15
N ILE A 78 3.72 -3.05 -2.86
CA ILE A 78 5.13 -3.42 -2.68
C ILE A 78 5.94 -3.07 -3.92
N GLY A 79 5.41 -3.37 -5.09
CA GLY A 79 6.03 -3.04 -6.38
C GLY A 79 6.19 -1.54 -6.59
N ALA A 80 5.15 -0.75 -6.30
CA ALA A 80 5.13 0.70 -6.43
C ALA A 80 6.17 1.38 -5.53
N ILE A 81 6.22 0.99 -4.24
CA ILE A 81 7.22 1.50 -3.29
C ILE A 81 8.64 1.22 -3.79
N LEU A 82 8.91 0.01 -4.28
CA LEU A 82 10.24 -0.39 -4.74
C LEU A 82 10.63 0.21 -6.11
N ALA A 83 9.65 0.71 -6.86
CA ALA A 83 9.83 1.38 -8.15
C ALA A 83 9.80 2.91 -8.04
N ASP A 84 9.71 3.46 -6.81
CA ASP A 84 9.57 4.90 -6.53
C ASP A 84 8.36 5.54 -7.27
N ASP A 85 7.27 4.76 -7.48
CA ASP A 85 5.97 5.27 -7.97
C ASP A 85 5.12 5.73 -6.77
N ASP A 86 5.50 6.86 -6.19
CA ASP A 86 4.86 7.42 -4.99
C ASP A 86 3.38 7.69 -5.19
N PHE A 87 2.96 8.13 -6.37
CA PHE A 87 1.56 8.39 -6.66
C PHE A 87 0.71 7.12 -6.51
N THR A 88 1.10 6.03 -7.17
CA THR A 88 0.38 4.75 -7.07
C THR A 88 0.49 4.16 -5.67
N ALA A 89 1.65 4.30 -5.01
CA ALA A 89 1.84 3.82 -3.65
C ALA A 89 0.89 4.51 -2.67
N HIS A 90 0.76 5.85 -2.71
CA HIS A 90 -0.16 6.60 -1.86
C HIS A 90 -1.64 6.26 -2.10
N GLU A 91 -2.06 6.13 -3.36
CA GLU A 91 -3.42 5.71 -3.72
C GLU A 91 -3.77 4.33 -3.12
N LEU A 92 -2.85 3.38 -3.24
CA LEU A 92 -3.03 2.03 -2.70
C LEU A 92 -2.99 2.00 -1.17
N LEU A 93 -2.06 2.76 -0.56
CA LEU A 93 -1.98 2.88 0.91
C LEU A 93 -3.28 3.43 1.48
N LYS A 94 -3.79 4.53 0.92
CA LYS A 94 -5.06 5.12 1.35
C LYS A 94 -6.18 4.09 1.29
N ARG A 95 -6.32 3.37 0.18
CA ARG A 95 -7.37 2.36 0.01
C ARG A 95 -7.24 1.21 1.00
N LEU A 96 -6.03 0.66 1.18
CA LEU A 96 -5.79 -0.42 2.15
C LEU A 96 -6.03 0.05 3.60
N PHE A 97 -5.74 1.31 3.90
CA PHE A 97 -5.96 1.92 5.19
C PHE A 97 -7.45 2.04 5.52
N ASP A 98 -8.26 2.43 4.52
CA ASP A 98 -9.71 2.60 4.67
C ASP A 98 -10.46 1.26 4.72
N GLU A 99 -9.96 0.22 4.04
CA GLU A 99 -10.74 -0.99 3.76
C GLU A 99 -10.24 -2.24 4.48
N VAL A 100 -8.95 -2.32 4.85
CA VAL A 100 -8.37 -3.53 5.47
C VAL A 100 -8.23 -3.36 6.97
N GLU A 101 -9.00 -4.13 7.74
CA GLU A 101 -8.96 -4.08 9.20
C GLU A 101 -7.60 -4.48 9.75
N GLY A 102 -7.00 -3.63 10.57
CA GLY A 102 -5.68 -3.85 11.18
C GLY A 102 -4.49 -3.45 10.30
N PHE A 103 -4.72 -2.84 9.13
CA PHE A 103 -3.63 -2.38 8.27
C PHE A 103 -2.82 -1.24 8.91
N GLU A 104 -3.48 -0.34 9.66
CA GLU A 104 -2.82 0.70 10.45
C GLU A 104 -1.81 0.11 11.43
N ASP A 105 -2.25 -0.82 12.25
CA ASP A 105 -1.41 -1.54 13.21
C ASP A 105 -0.23 -2.24 12.52
N PHE A 106 -0.46 -2.79 11.32
CA PHE A 106 0.58 -3.41 10.52
C PHE A 106 1.65 -2.39 10.08
N CYS A 107 1.24 -1.21 9.61
CA CYS A 107 2.14 -0.15 9.16
C CYS A 107 2.97 0.46 10.31
N LEU A 108 2.36 0.64 11.49
CA LEU A 108 3.02 1.21 12.68
C LEU A 108 4.04 0.26 13.33
N ARG A 109 3.94 -1.03 13.08
CA ARG A 109 4.92 -1.98 13.60
C ARG A 109 6.22 -1.86 12.81
N SER A 110 7.23 -1.27 13.45
CA SER A 110 8.55 -0.99 12.88
C SER A 110 9.38 -2.21 12.48
N ASP A 111 9.02 -3.38 12.98
CA ASP A 111 9.41 -4.64 12.38
C ASP A 111 8.22 -5.12 11.53
N LEU A 112 8.28 -4.95 10.24
CA LEU A 112 7.50 -5.85 9.38
C LEU A 112 7.73 -7.21 9.99
N SER A 113 6.84 -7.65 10.94
CA SER A 113 7.19 -8.81 11.73
C SER A 113 7.26 -10.00 10.77
N LEU A 114 8.42 -10.07 10.10
CA LEU A 114 8.85 -11.22 9.30
C LEU A 114 8.55 -12.50 10.06
N SER A 115 8.65 -12.43 11.42
CA SER A 115 8.19 -13.50 12.29
C SER A 115 6.72 -13.85 12.10
N LYS A 116 5.80 -12.90 11.86
CA LYS A 116 4.39 -13.22 11.56
C LYS A 116 4.18 -13.61 10.11
N VAL A 117 4.85 -12.94 9.17
CA VAL A 117 4.85 -13.34 7.76
C VAL A 117 5.44 -14.74 7.59
N LEU A 118 6.44 -15.12 8.40
CA LEU A 118 7.12 -16.41 8.38
C LEU A 118 6.46 -17.47 9.28
N ALA A 119 5.76 -17.09 10.35
CA ALA A 119 5.26 -18.03 11.37
C ALA A 119 3.99 -18.78 10.96
N GLU A 120 3.29 -18.33 9.95
CA GLU A 120 2.13 -19.05 9.45
C GLU A 120 2.53 -20.02 8.34
N ASP A 121 2.39 -21.24 8.72
CA ASP A 121 2.45 -22.52 8.04
C ASP A 121 2.60 -22.49 6.51
N ASN A 122 3.56 -23.30 6.01
CA ASN A 122 3.88 -23.65 4.63
C ASN A 122 2.73 -24.29 3.82
N SER A 123 1.50 -24.15 4.22
CA SER A 123 0.32 -24.72 3.59
C SER A 123 -0.28 -23.75 2.58
N GLY A 124 0.40 -23.48 1.46
CA GLY A 124 -0.20 -22.84 0.26
C GLY A 124 -1.09 -21.62 0.52
N LEU A 125 -1.29 -20.78 -0.48
CA LEU A 125 -2.31 -19.73 -0.46
C LEU A 125 -3.65 -20.34 -0.04
N LYS A 126 -4.12 -20.04 1.17
CA LYS A 126 -5.50 -20.25 1.52
C LYS A 126 -6.29 -19.12 0.87
N LEU A 127 -7.01 -19.41 -0.19
CA LEU A 127 -7.91 -18.48 -0.86
C LEU A 127 -9.22 -18.21 -0.08
N GLU A 128 -9.29 -18.62 1.19
CA GLU A 128 -10.45 -18.50 2.08
C GLU A 128 -10.31 -17.35 3.10
N TYR A 129 -9.51 -16.31 2.80
CA TYR A 129 -9.48 -15.11 3.64
C TYR A 129 -10.72 -14.26 3.38
N ALA A 130 -11.27 -13.63 4.42
CA ALA A 130 -12.20 -12.53 4.19
C ALA A 130 -11.47 -11.43 3.41
N GLU A 131 -12.13 -10.85 2.42
CA GLU A 131 -11.48 -9.92 1.46
C GLU A 131 -10.77 -8.75 2.14
N ASN A 132 -11.28 -8.30 3.29
CA ASN A 132 -10.76 -7.18 4.09
C ASN A 132 -9.96 -7.60 5.34
N ASP A 133 -9.55 -8.85 5.46
CA ASP A 133 -8.74 -9.34 6.58
C ASP A 133 -7.26 -8.98 6.37
N ILE A 134 -6.56 -8.60 7.44
CA ILE A 134 -5.11 -8.34 7.42
C ILE A 134 -4.29 -9.53 6.89
N GLU A 135 -4.83 -10.73 6.93
CA GLU A 135 -4.20 -11.93 6.39
C GLU A 135 -3.93 -11.85 4.87
N VAL A 136 -4.71 -11.06 4.11
CA VAL A 136 -4.44 -10.82 2.68
C VAL A 136 -3.13 -10.06 2.50
N VAL A 137 -2.82 -9.13 3.40
CA VAL A 137 -1.56 -8.36 3.42
C VAL A 137 -0.39 -9.30 3.72
N TYR A 138 -0.50 -10.12 4.76
CA TYR A 138 0.54 -11.11 5.07
C TYR A 138 0.74 -12.10 3.92
N ALA A 139 -0.33 -12.53 3.26
CA ALA A 139 -0.24 -13.43 2.10
C ALA A 139 0.54 -12.77 0.94
N ALA A 140 0.27 -11.50 0.64
CA ALA A 140 0.99 -10.76 -0.39
C ALA A 140 2.50 -10.66 -0.08
N PHE A 141 2.87 -10.31 1.17
CA PHE A 141 4.26 -10.26 1.59
C PHE A 141 4.96 -11.62 1.50
N ARG A 142 4.26 -12.72 1.83
CA ARG A 142 4.78 -14.10 1.68
C ARG A 142 5.08 -14.46 0.22
N LEU A 143 4.24 -14.02 -0.72
CA LEU A 143 4.43 -14.30 -2.15
C LEU A 143 5.72 -13.70 -2.72
N VAL A 144 6.20 -12.61 -2.14
CA VAL A 144 7.42 -11.91 -2.56
C VAL A 144 8.51 -11.90 -1.46
N LEU A 145 8.47 -12.87 -0.55
CA LEU A 145 9.33 -12.94 0.63
C LEU A 145 10.82 -12.70 0.38
N PRO A 146 11.48 -13.28 -0.65
CA PRO A 146 12.89 -13.03 -0.91
C PRO A 146 13.23 -11.55 -1.20
N LEU A 147 12.27 -10.79 -1.69
CA LEU A 147 12.39 -9.36 -1.93
C LEU A 147 12.15 -8.58 -0.64
N VAL A 148 11.12 -8.96 0.12
CA VAL A 148 10.80 -8.36 1.42
C VAL A 148 11.98 -8.48 2.39
N GLU A 149 12.61 -9.64 2.48
CA GLU A 149 13.80 -9.84 3.34
C GLU A 149 14.95 -8.88 3.00
N ARG A 150 15.14 -8.56 1.72
CA ARG A 150 16.20 -7.64 1.27
C ARG A 150 15.86 -6.18 1.49
N ALA A 151 14.59 -5.82 1.37
CA ALA A 151 14.08 -4.45 1.42
C ALA A 151 13.29 -4.14 2.70
N ALA A 152 13.34 -5.01 3.72
CA ALA A 152 12.50 -4.92 4.92
C ALA A 152 12.52 -3.54 5.58
N SER A 153 13.72 -2.98 5.81
CA SER A 153 13.87 -1.66 6.44
C SER A 153 13.32 -0.52 5.59
N TYR A 154 13.46 -0.61 4.26
CA TYR A 154 12.95 0.40 3.34
C TYR A 154 11.42 0.36 3.28
N LEU A 155 10.83 -0.83 3.08
CA LEU A 155 9.38 -1.02 3.08
C LEU A 155 8.75 -0.62 4.41
N SER A 156 9.33 -1.07 5.54
CA SER A 156 8.87 -0.71 6.87
C SER A 156 8.93 0.81 7.12
N GLY A 157 10.04 1.46 6.74
CA GLY A 157 10.19 2.90 6.85
C GLY A 157 9.15 3.66 6.03
N TYR A 158 8.91 3.24 4.80
CA TYR A 158 7.92 3.86 3.92
C TYR A 158 6.49 3.74 4.49
N LEU A 159 6.10 2.51 4.89
CA LEU A 159 4.79 2.23 5.46
C LEU A 159 4.56 3.00 6.78
N SER A 160 5.55 3.00 7.68
CA SER A 160 5.43 3.71 8.95
C SER A 160 5.37 5.23 8.76
N SER A 161 6.14 5.78 7.83
CA SER A 161 6.11 7.21 7.52
C SER A 161 4.75 7.66 7.04
N TYR A 162 4.16 6.91 6.10
CA TYR A 162 2.82 7.19 5.61
C TYR A 162 1.76 7.11 6.74
N CYS A 163 1.85 6.07 7.56
CA CYS A 163 0.92 5.88 8.67
C CYS A 163 1.03 7.00 9.70
N LEU A 164 2.24 7.41 10.07
CA LEU A 164 2.46 8.54 10.98
C LEU A 164 1.94 9.85 10.40
N ASP A 165 2.17 10.09 9.12
CA ASP A 165 1.65 11.27 8.42
C ASP A 165 0.11 11.28 8.37
N THR A 166 -0.53 10.11 8.26
CA THR A 166 -2.00 9.99 8.19
C THR A 166 -2.65 10.01 9.57
N VAL A 167 -2.08 9.30 10.55
CA VAL A 167 -2.61 9.23 11.93
C VAL A 167 -2.39 10.53 12.71
N MET A 168 -1.31 11.27 12.38
CA MET A 168 -1.04 12.60 12.95
C MET A 168 -1.70 13.73 12.15
N ASP A 169 -2.50 13.42 11.15
CA ASP A 169 -3.21 14.44 10.39
C ASP A 169 -4.42 14.92 11.16
N ILE A 170 -4.19 15.98 11.94
CA ILE A 170 -5.23 16.62 12.75
C ILE A 170 -6.14 17.43 11.81
N LEU A 171 -7.43 17.16 11.84
CA LEU A 171 -8.41 17.96 11.12
C LEU A 171 -8.48 19.38 11.69
N LEU A 172 -8.62 20.38 10.83
CA LEU A 172 -8.61 21.78 11.26
C LEU A 172 -9.78 22.13 12.16
N ASP A 173 -10.92 21.45 12.07
CA ASP A 173 -12.08 21.62 12.91
C ASP A 173 -11.89 21.08 14.33
N GLU A 174 -10.88 20.25 14.57
CA GLU A 174 -10.45 19.79 15.89
C GLU A 174 -9.57 20.81 16.63
N LEU A 175 -9.13 21.87 15.94
CA LEU A 175 -8.24 22.89 16.49
C LEU A 175 -9.01 24.01 17.18
N ASP A 176 -9.07 23.99 18.49
CA ASP A 176 -9.82 24.94 19.32
C ASP A 176 -9.46 26.43 19.10
N PHE A 177 -8.29 26.72 18.54
CA PHE A 177 -7.84 28.10 18.30
C PHE A 177 -8.31 28.69 16.97
N LEU A 178 -8.84 27.85 16.05
CA LEU A 178 -9.38 28.30 14.78
C LEU A 178 -10.85 28.72 14.95
N THR A 179 -11.19 29.87 14.38
CA THR A 179 -12.58 30.32 14.30
C THR A 179 -13.30 29.68 13.12
N THR A 180 -14.60 29.51 13.20
CA THR A 180 -15.42 29.01 12.08
C THR A 180 -15.16 29.78 10.79
N ALA A 181 -14.96 31.10 10.88
CA ALA A 181 -14.69 31.94 9.72
C ALA A 181 -13.28 31.71 9.10
N GLN A 182 -12.33 31.17 9.86
CA GLN A 182 -11.02 30.75 9.36
C GLN A 182 -11.09 29.35 8.77
N LEU A 183 -11.86 28.46 9.39
CA LEU A 183 -12.15 27.13 8.86
C LEU A 183 -12.82 27.22 7.48
N ASP A 184 -13.85 28.06 7.32
CA ASP A 184 -14.51 28.31 6.04
C ASP A 184 -13.51 28.74 4.95
N VAL A 185 -12.55 29.62 5.31
CA VAL A 185 -11.51 30.10 4.37
C VAL A 185 -10.56 28.98 3.99
N PHE A 186 -10.13 28.14 4.94
CA PHE A 186 -9.27 27.02 4.65
C PHE A 186 -9.98 25.98 3.77
N GLU A 187 -11.23 25.63 4.08
CA GLU A 187 -12.06 24.72 3.28
C GLU A 187 -12.28 25.22 1.86
N GLU A 188 -12.56 26.52 1.66
CA GLU A 188 -12.67 27.14 0.33
C GLU A 188 -11.38 27.02 -0.51
N ASN A 189 -10.23 26.88 0.16
CA ASN A 189 -8.92 26.71 -0.47
C ASN A 189 -8.42 25.24 -0.49
N GLY A 190 -9.28 24.28 -0.10
CA GLY A 190 -8.97 22.86 -0.11
C GLY A 190 -8.03 22.41 1.01
N ILE A 191 -7.98 23.17 2.13
CA ILE A 191 -7.16 22.87 3.31
C ILE A 191 -8.10 22.38 4.41
N TYR A 192 -8.07 21.08 4.71
CA TYR A 192 -8.95 20.42 5.67
C TYR A 192 -8.21 19.93 6.91
N SER A 193 -6.89 19.71 6.78
CA SER A 193 -6.03 19.12 7.80
C SER A 193 -4.68 19.83 7.90
N ILE A 194 -3.89 19.53 8.93
CA ILE A 194 -2.56 20.10 9.10
C ILE A 194 -1.57 19.66 7.99
N ASN A 195 -1.78 18.52 7.38
CA ASN A 195 -0.93 18.03 6.30
C ASN A 195 -1.17 18.75 4.97
N ASP A 196 -2.36 19.32 4.77
CA ASP A 196 -2.68 20.07 3.56
C ASP A 196 -1.84 21.35 3.43
N PHE A 197 -1.29 21.86 4.54
CA PHE A 197 -0.40 23.02 4.51
C PHE A 197 0.96 22.73 3.83
N LYS A 198 1.40 21.49 3.70
CA LYS A 198 2.69 21.10 3.10
C LYS A 198 2.88 21.58 1.65
N VAL A 199 1.78 21.86 0.94
CA VAL A 199 1.81 22.35 -0.44
C VAL A 199 1.68 23.87 -0.55
N TRP A 200 1.58 24.57 0.59
CA TRP A 200 1.42 26.00 0.69
C TRP A 200 2.67 26.64 1.31
N SER A 201 3.03 27.83 0.88
CA SER A 201 4.01 28.65 1.60
C SER A 201 3.31 29.49 2.68
N GLU A 202 4.08 29.86 3.71
CA GLU A 202 3.59 30.74 4.77
C GLU A 202 3.04 32.06 4.23
N GLU A 203 3.65 32.61 3.16
CA GLU A 203 3.22 33.87 2.52
C GLU A 203 1.84 33.70 1.85
N GLU A 204 1.60 32.59 1.16
CA GLU A 204 0.31 32.29 0.53
C GLU A 204 -0.80 32.12 1.56
N ILE A 205 -0.52 31.47 2.70
CA ILE A 205 -1.50 31.34 3.78
C ILE A 205 -1.78 32.66 4.46
N LEU A 206 -0.78 33.53 4.64
CA LEU A 206 -0.98 34.87 5.22
C LEU A 206 -1.80 35.80 4.29
N ASP A 207 -1.81 35.57 3.00
CA ASP A 207 -2.59 36.31 2.02
C ASP A 207 -4.08 35.90 2.03
N LEU A 208 -4.42 34.77 2.68
CA LEU A 208 -5.81 34.35 2.81
C LEU A 208 -6.60 35.31 3.75
N PRO A 209 -7.86 35.62 3.43
CA PRO A 209 -8.67 36.51 4.24
C PRO A 209 -8.89 35.93 5.64
N LYS A 210 -8.87 36.80 6.68
CA LYS A 210 -9.05 36.43 8.10
C LYS A 210 -7.90 35.61 8.72
N ILE A 211 -6.90 35.26 7.97
CA ILE A 211 -5.71 34.58 8.47
C ILE A 211 -4.66 35.62 8.85
N GLY A 212 -4.12 35.51 10.04
CA GLY A 212 -3.13 36.45 10.56
C GLY A 212 -1.89 35.74 11.12
N LYS A 213 -0.89 36.52 11.49
CA LYS A 213 0.39 36.01 12.05
C LYS A 213 0.18 35.13 13.28
N ILE A 214 -0.80 35.44 14.13
CA ILE A 214 -1.10 34.64 15.34
C ILE A 214 -1.61 33.25 14.92
N THR A 215 -2.42 33.17 13.87
CA THR A 215 -2.88 31.87 13.35
C THR A 215 -1.71 31.03 12.83
N ILE A 216 -0.79 31.65 12.11
CA ILE A 216 0.43 31.00 11.63
C ILE A 216 1.30 30.52 12.78
N GLU A 217 1.50 31.35 13.81
CA GLU A 217 2.29 30.99 15.00
C GLU A 217 1.66 29.77 15.70
N ASN A 218 0.35 29.78 15.92
CA ASN A 218 -0.36 28.65 16.52
C ASN A 218 -0.26 27.37 15.68
N LEU A 219 -0.35 27.48 14.35
CA LEU A 219 -0.18 26.33 13.46
C LEU A 219 1.23 25.77 13.54
N LYS A 220 2.25 26.63 13.59
CA LYS A 220 3.66 26.18 13.80
C LYS A 220 3.88 25.51 15.15
N ASP A 221 3.24 26.02 16.20
CA ASP A 221 3.36 25.45 17.54
C ASP A 221 2.82 24.01 17.64
N ILE A 222 1.85 23.65 16.79
CA ILE A 222 1.33 22.28 16.67
C ILE A 222 2.07 21.44 15.62
N GLY A 223 3.11 21.98 15.01
CA GLY A 223 4.00 21.22 14.09
C GLY A 223 3.67 21.35 12.61
N VAL A 224 2.78 22.27 12.20
CA VAL A 224 2.53 22.55 10.77
C VAL A 224 3.82 23.06 10.10
N ILE A 225 4.12 22.48 8.95
CA ILE A 225 5.23 22.87 8.06
C ILE A 225 4.61 23.44 6.77
N PHE A 226 5.04 24.62 6.39
CA PHE A 226 4.63 25.32 5.18
C PHE A 226 5.66 25.20 4.08
#